data_3839fc246b254a5851d3db5bc0ba5a34
#
_entry.id   3839fc246b254a5851d3db5bc0ba5a34
#
_cell.length_a   1.000
_cell.length_b   1.000
_cell.length_c   1.000
_cell.angle_alpha   90.00
_cell.angle_beta   90.00
_cell.angle_gamma   90.00
#
_symmetry.space_group_name_H-M   'P 1'
#
loop_
_entity.id
_entity.type
_entity.pdbx_description
1 polymer ?
#
loop_
_entity_poly.entity_id
_entity_poly.type
_entity_poly.pdbx_seq_one_letter_code
_entity_poly.pdbx_strand_id
1 'polypeptide(L)' 'MYAQVGDRLVIHSPSVDGPVRDGEVLEVHGRDGSPPYVVRWSDTGHTSLFFPGPDATVQHFASKD' A
#
# COMPACT_ATOMS: atom_id res chain seq x y z
N MET A 1 -3.97 -10.69 0.00
CA MET A 1 -3.84 -9.30 0.51
C MET A 1 -5.09 -8.53 0.17
N TYR A 2 -5.56 -7.77 1.12
CA TYR A 2 -6.75 -6.94 0.93
C TYR A 2 -6.44 -5.51 1.34
N ALA A 3 -6.95 -4.56 0.57
CA ALA A 3 -6.85 -3.16 0.92
C ALA A 3 -8.10 -2.43 0.45
N GLN A 4 -8.36 -1.30 1.08
CA GLN A 4 -9.44 -0.40 0.70
C GLN A 4 -8.85 0.97 0.43
N VAL A 5 -9.56 1.77 -0.35
CA VAL A 5 -9.17 3.16 -0.55
C VAL A 5 -9.06 3.84 0.82
N GLY A 6 -7.93 4.50 1.03
CA GLY A 6 -7.63 5.15 2.30
C GLY A 6 -6.72 4.35 3.22
N ASP A 7 -6.53 3.06 2.95
CA ASP A 7 -5.61 2.26 3.74
C ASP A 7 -4.16 2.64 3.43
N ARG A 8 -3.28 2.31 4.34
CA ARG A 8 -1.84 2.51 4.17
C ARG A 8 -1.18 1.21 3.74
N LEU A 9 -0.35 1.32 2.71
CA LEU A 9 0.47 0.21 2.24
C LEU A 9 1.89 0.46 2.71
N VAL A 10 2.50 -0.52 3.37
CA VAL A 10 3.85 -0.41 3.92
C VAL A 10 4.71 -1.48 3.28
N ILE A 11 5.83 -1.06 2.71
CA ILE A 11 6.78 -1.96 2.05
C ILE A 11 8.03 -2.03 2.90
N HIS A 12 8.33 -3.23 3.37
CA HIS A 12 9.49 -3.46 4.23
C HIS A 12 10.69 -3.86 3.37
N SER A 13 11.84 -3.29 3.69
CA SER A 13 13.08 -3.70 3.06
C SER A 13 13.45 -5.10 3.56
N PRO A 14 14.10 -5.94 2.72
CA PRO A 14 14.60 -7.22 3.17
C PRO A 14 15.73 -7.10 4.20
N SER A 15 16.35 -5.93 4.29
CA SER A 15 17.40 -5.67 5.26
C SER A 15 16.79 -5.14 6.55
N VAL A 16 17.32 -5.58 7.70
CA VAL A 16 16.81 -5.16 9.01
C VAL A 16 16.87 -3.64 9.17
N ASP A 17 17.96 -3.03 8.69
CA ASP A 17 18.15 -1.60 8.77
C ASP A 17 17.75 -0.86 7.50
N GLY A 18 17.10 -1.55 6.57
CA GLY A 18 16.73 -0.96 5.31
C GLY A 18 15.56 -0.01 5.44
N PRO A 19 15.37 0.84 4.44
CA PRO A 19 14.28 1.81 4.47
C PRO A 19 12.92 1.13 4.35
N VAL A 20 11.94 1.76 4.97
CA VAL A 20 10.55 1.37 4.83
C VAL A 20 9.87 2.44 3.99
N ARG A 21 9.16 2.02 2.95
CA ARG A 21 8.34 2.93 2.14
C ARG A 21 6.89 2.72 2.48
N ASP A 22 6.13 3.79 2.43
CA ASP A 22 4.70 3.66 2.62
C ASP A 22 3.95 4.60 1.68
N GLY A 23 2.71 4.28 1.47
CA GLY A 23 1.84 5.08 0.64
C GLY A 23 0.39 4.87 0.98
N GLU A 24 -0.44 5.74 0.43
CA GLU A 24 -1.88 5.65 0.60
C GLU A 24 -2.49 4.96 -0.61
N VAL A 25 -3.38 4.02 -0.36
CA VAL A 25 -4.13 3.34 -1.42
C VAL A 25 -5.20 4.28 -1.93
N LEU A 26 -5.09 4.68 -3.19
CA LEU A 26 -6.04 5.58 -3.83
C LEU A 26 -7.10 4.84 -4.62
N GLU A 27 -6.73 3.70 -5.20
CA GLU A 27 -7.65 2.87 -5.98
C GLU A 27 -7.29 1.41 -5.80
N VAL A 28 -8.30 0.56 -5.88
CA VAL A 28 -8.14 -0.89 -5.82
C VAL A 28 -8.65 -1.45 -7.15
N HIS A 29 -7.78 -2.12 -7.89
CA HIS A 29 -8.10 -2.60 -9.22
C HIS A 29 -8.45 -4.09 -9.26
N GLY A 30 -8.11 -4.84 -8.23
CA GLY A 30 -8.48 -6.24 -8.14
C GLY A 30 -9.84 -6.42 -7.47
N ARG A 31 -10.32 -7.65 -7.46
CA ARG A 31 -11.58 -7.98 -6.80
C ARG A 31 -11.39 -8.02 -5.29
N ASP A 32 -12.40 -7.56 -4.56
CA ASP A 32 -12.49 -7.73 -3.11
C ASP A 32 -11.27 -7.21 -2.37
N GLY A 33 -10.75 -6.08 -2.84
CA GLY A 33 -9.59 -5.48 -2.18
C GLY A 33 -8.26 -6.06 -2.62
N SER A 34 -8.26 -6.84 -3.69
CA SER A 34 -7.03 -7.45 -4.20
C SER A 34 -6.21 -6.49 -5.04
N PRO A 35 -4.89 -6.71 -5.14
CA PRO A 35 -4.05 -5.88 -6.00
C PRO A 35 -4.39 -6.10 -7.49
N PRO A 36 -3.92 -5.21 -8.35
CA PRO A 36 -2.99 -4.12 -8.06
C PRO A 36 -3.69 -2.90 -7.47
N TYR A 37 -2.89 -2.03 -6.86
CA TYR A 37 -3.39 -0.80 -6.25
C TYR A 37 -2.76 0.42 -6.90
N VAL A 38 -3.50 1.51 -6.96
CA VAL A 38 -2.90 2.81 -7.24
C VAL A 38 -2.54 3.42 -5.89
N VAL A 39 -1.26 3.71 -5.73
CA VAL A 39 -0.69 4.14 -4.45
C VAL A 39 -0.02 5.49 -4.63
N ARG A 40 -0.27 6.41 -3.71
CA ARG A 40 0.47 7.65 -3.63
C ARG A 40 1.53 7.49 -2.55
N TRP A 41 2.78 7.52 -2.97
CA TRP A 41 3.92 7.26 -2.07
C TRP A 41 4.18 8.48 -1.20
N SER A 42 4.37 8.24 0.09
CA SER A 42 4.54 9.31 1.07
C SER A 42 5.85 10.05 0.90
N ASP A 43 6.89 9.35 0.46
CA ASP A 43 8.22 9.96 0.33
C ASP A 43 8.33 10.92 -0.84
N THR A 44 7.66 10.65 -1.95
CA THR A 44 7.77 11.47 -3.15
C THR A 44 6.48 12.20 -3.51
N GLY A 45 5.35 11.71 -3.02
CA GLY A 45 4.04 12.23 -3.42
C GLY A 45 3.60 11.74 -4.80
N HIS A 46 4.39 10.91 -5.44
CA HIS A 46 4.04 10.37 -6.75
C HIS A 46 3.01 9.26 -6.63
N THR A 47 2.22 9.11 -7.67
CA THR A 47 1.20 8.08 -7.76
C THR A 47 1.61 7.05 -8.80
N SER A 48 1.49 5.78 -8.47
CA SER A 48 1.80 4.72 -9.42
C SER A 48 0.96 3.49 -9.15
N LEU A 49 0.84 2.64 -10.18
CA LEU A 49 0.22 1.33 -10.02
C LEU A 49 1.23 0.39 -9.42
N PHE A 50 0.84 -0.34 -8.40
CA PHE A 50 1.75 -1.17 -7.63
C PHE A 50 1.20 -2.58 -7.45
N PHE A 51 2.06 -3.57 -7.64
CA PHE A 51 1.77 -4.98 -7.41
C PHE A 51 2.56 -5.41 -6.19
N PRO A 52 1.94 -5.44 -5.00
CA PRO A 52 2.67 -5.76 -3.78
C PRO A 52 3.17 -7.20 -3.77
N GLY A 53 4.36 -7.36 -3.26
CA GLY A 53 4.96 -8.66 -3.03
C GLY A 53 4.87 -9.06 -1.57
N PRO A 54 5.61 -10.10 -1.18
CA PRO A 54 5.54 -10.61 0.20
C PRO A 54 6.08 -9.66 1.25
N ASP A 55 6.81 -8.61 0.83
CA ASP A 55 7.34 -7.63 1.76
C ASP A 55 6.36 -6.50 2.08
N ALA A 56 5.18 -6.55 1.53
CA ALA A 56 4.19 -5.50 1.70
C ALA A 56 3.17 -5.90 2.75
N THR A 57 2.75 -4.94 3.55
CA THR A 57 1.67 -5.12 4.51
C THR A 57 0.67 -3.98 4.37
N VAL A 58 -0.56 -4.22 4.77
CA VAL A 58 -1.61 -3.22 4.70
C VAL A 58 -2.06 -2.88 6.12
N GLN A 59 -2.14 -1.58 6.41
CA GLN A 59 -2.71 -1.08 7.65
C GLN A 59 -4.03 -0.41 7.33
N HIS A 60 -5.09 -0.86 7.97
CA HIS A 60 -6.43 -0.37 7.71
C HIS A 60 -6.72 0.82 8.60
N PHE A 61 -6.90 1.98 7.97
CA PHE A 61 -7.24 3.18 8.69
C PHE A 61 -8.66 3.63 8.41
N ALA A 62 -9.24 3.03 7.41
CA ALA A 62 -10.57 3.42 7.05
C ALA A 62 -11.53 2.94 8.11
N SER A 63 -11.85 3.49 8.93
CA SER A 63 -12.66 2.96 9.85
C SER A 63 -13.91 3.40 10.08
N LYS A 64 -13.96 3.60 9.96
CA LYS A 64 -14.78 3.94 10.42
C LYS A 64 -15.69 4.36 10.24
N ASP A 65 -16.01 4.48 10.23
CA ASP A 65 -16.89 4.82 10.08
C ASP A 65 -17.44 4.58 9.84
#